data_e151912990cbc71e10c8d4fc60726452
#
_entry.id   e151912990cbc71e10c8d4fc60726452
#
_cell.length_a   1.000
_cell.length_b   1.000
_cell.length_c   1.000
_cell.angle_alpha   90.00
_cell.angle_beta   90.00
_cell.angle_gamma   90.00
#
_symmetry.space_group_name_H-M   'P 1'
#
loop_
_entity.id
_entity.type
_entity.pdbx_description
1 polymer ?
#
loop_
_entity_poly.entity_id
_entity_poly.type
_entity_poly.pdbx_seq_one_letter_code
_entity_poly.pdbx_strand_id
1 'polypeptide(L)'
;LSAAGAAAAQSPDYPALGRAATPKEIAAWDIDVRPDFKGLPKGAGSVAKGMDVWEAKCASCHGIFGESNEVFSPIVGGTTQDDIKTGRVARLNDPSFPGRTTLMKLSSLSTLWDYINRAMPWTQPKSLSTEEVYAVTAYILNMGGVVPDSFTLSDQNMAEVQKLLPNRNGMSTEHALWPGASLGKRKPDVQAVACMKDCVQEVKLASFLPDFARDAHGNLAEQN
;
A
#
# COMPACT_ATOMS: atom_id res chain seq x y z
N LEU A 1 15.00 46.73 -6.39
CA LEU A 1 14.97 45.26 -6.23
C LEU A 1 15.25 44.93 -4.78
N SER A 2 14.17 44.79 -3.95
CA SER A 2 14.26 44.40 -2.54
C SER A 2 14.24 42.86 -2.49
N ALA A 3 15.33 42.28 -2.01
CA ALA A 3 15.37 40.85 -1.71
C ALA A 3 14.65 40.63 -0.37
N ALA A 4 13.48 40.02 -0.42
CA ALA A 4 12.79 39.51 0.77
C ALA A 4 13.54 38.26 1.24
N GLY A 5 14.33 38.41 2.31
CA GLY A 5 14.95 37.27 2.98
C GLY A 5 13.87 36.42 3.64
N ALA A 6 13.77 35.16 3.27
CA ALA A 6 12.96 34.18 3.98
C ALA A 6 13.54 34.00 5.38
N ALA A 7 12.86 34.48 6.40
CA ALA A 7 13.16 34.18 7.77
C ALA A 7 12.86 32.68 8.00
N ALA A 8 13.90 31.88 8.17
CA ALA A 8 13.74 30.53 8.67
C ALA A 8 13.14 30.63 10.08
N ALA A 9 11.95 30.02 10.25
CA ALA A 9 11.35 29.92 11.57
C ALA A 9 12.30 29.10 12.45
N GLN A 10 12.94 29.75 13.42
CA GLN A 10 13.72 29.02 14.43
C GLN A 10 12.75 28.23 15.29
N SER A 11 12.96 26.92 15.33
CA SER A 11 12.25 26.07 16.28
C SER A 11 12.46 26.62 17.70
N PRO A 12 11.42 26.65 18.54
CA PRO A 12 11.58 27.08 19.92
C PRO A 12 12.70 26.26 20.58
N ASP A 13 13.65 26.94 21.17
CA ASP A 13 14.70 26.30 21.97
C ASP A 13 14.06 25.82 23.27
N TYR A 14 14.00 24.51 23.47
CA TYR A 14 13.55 23.89 24.71
C TYR A 14 14.76 23.34 25.49
N PRO A 15 15.54 24.22 26.16
CA PRO A 15 16.69 23.75 26.92
C PRO A 15 16.25 22.79 28.02
N ALA A 16 16.94 21.67 28.12
CA ALA A 16 16.67 20.59 29.05
C ALA A 16 15.49 19.65 28.69
N LEU A 17 14.89 19.74 27.52
CA LEU A 17 13.94 18.75 27.00
C LEU A 17 14.61 17.83 25.98
N GLY A 18 15.00 16.65 26.45
CA GLY A 18 15.61 15.63 25.58
C GLY A 18 17.06 15.95 25.20
N ARG A 19 17.57 15.18 24.26
CA ARG A 19 18.88 15.34 23.63
C ARG A 19 18.80 14.95 22.15
N ALA A 20 19.75 15.36 21.36
CA ALA A 20 19.90 14.85 20.00
C ALA A 20 20.11 13.35 20.02
N ALA A 21 19.40 12.62 19.15
CA ALA A 21 19.60 11.20 18.96
C ALA A 21 20.97 10.95 18.33
N THR A 22 21.65 9.91 18.79
CA THR A 22 22.91 9.47 18.18
C THR A 22 22.67 8.81 16.84
N PRO A 23 23.64 8.77 15.91
CA PRO A 23 23.49 8.06 14.64
C PRO A 23 23.08 6.58 14.82
N LYS A 24 23.54 5.92 15.87
CA LYS A 24 23.18 4.53 16.19
C LYS A 24 21.70 4.40 16.58
N GLU A 25 21.18 5.34 17.34
CA GLU A 25 19.77 5.37 17.72
C GLU A 25 18.90 5.67 16.50
N ILE A 26 19.29 6.62 15.67
CA ILE A 26 18.58 6.91 14.42
C ILE A 26 18.53 5.69 13.52
N ALA A 27 19.67 5.03 13.29
CA ALA A 27 19.76 3.83 12.44
C ALA A 27 18.91 2.65 12.96
N ALA A 28 18.71 2.55 14.27
CA ALA A 28 17.86 1.50 14.85
C ALA A 28 16.35 1.71 14.56
N TRP A 29 15.94 2.93 14.30
CA TRP A 29 14.54 3.29 14.03
C TRP A 29 14.26 3.60 12.56
N ASP A 30 15.28 4.00 11.79
CA ASP A 30 15.18 4.27 10.34
C ASP A 30 15.29 2.94 9.56
N ILE A 31 14.23 2.14 9.66
CA ILE A 31 14.15 0.79 9.07
C ILE A 31 13.14 0.70 7.95
N ASP A 32 12.48 1.79 7.58
CA ASP A 32 11.48 1.83 6.54
C ASP A 32 12.09 1.97 5.14
N VAL A 33 11.38 1.42 4.16
CA VAL A 33 11.69 1.63 2.75
C VAL A 33 10.73 2.67 2.18
N ARG A 34 11.27 3.84 1.88
CA ARG A 34 10.50 5.00 1.40
C ARG A 34 10.10 4.86 -0.08
N PRO A 35 9.11 5.64 -0.54
CA PRO A 35 8.69 5.61 -1.95
C PRO A 35 9.79 5.97 -2.96
N ASP A 36 10.83 6.67 -2.54
CA ASP A 36 12.04 6.96 -3.32
C ASP A 36 13.11 5.85 -3.21
N PHE A 37 12.75 4.71 -2.60
CA PHE A 37 13.59 3.56 -2.30
C PHE A 37 14.79 3.83 -1.38
N LYS A 38 14.83 4.96 -0.69
CA LYS A 38 15.78 5.13 0.41
C LYS A 38 15.45 4.14 1.52
N GLY A 39 16.49 3.57 2.12
CA GLY A 39 16.35 2.50 3.11
C GLY A 39 16.24 1.09 2.53
N LEU A 40 16.12 0.93 1.21
CA LEU A 40 16.03 -0.38 0.57
C LEU A 40 17.36 -1.14 0.72
N PRO A 41 17.36 -2.31 1.36
CA PRO A 41 18.56 -3.15 1.48
C PRO A 41 19.04 -3.65 0.11
N LYS A 42 20.36 -3.77 -0.05
CA LYS A 42 20.95 -4.41 -1.23
C LYS A 42 20.58 -5.88 -1.28
N GLY A 43 20.17 -6.35 -2.44
CA GLY A 43 19.81 -7.74 -2.64
C GLY A 43 19.04 -7.97 -3.92
N ALA A 44 18.72 -9.23 -4.19
CA ALA A 44 17.96 -9.65 -5.35
C ALA A 44 17.22 -10.96 -5.08
N GLY A 45 16.09 -11.17 -5.79
CA GLY A 45 15.34 -12.42 -5.74
C GLY A 45 14.61 -12.69 -7.04
N SER A 46 14.69 -13.92 -7.53
CA SER A 46 14.02 -14.34 -8.75
C SER A 46 12.56 -14.75 -8.48
N VAL A 47 11.72 -14.68 -9.51
CA VAL A 47 10.34 -15.19 -9.49
C VAL A 47 10.32 -16.67 -9.08
N ALA A 48 11.19 -17.50 -9.67
CA ALA A 48 11.26 -18.93 -9.33
C ALA A 48 11.55 -19.16 -7.84
N LYS A 49 12.53 -18.44 -7.27
CA LYS A 49 12.81 -18.52 -5.82
C LYS A 49 11.64 -18.01 -5.00
N GLY A 50 10.95 -16.98 -5.49
CA GLY A 50 9.76 -16.43 -4.85
C GLY A 50 8.62 -17.42 -4.77
N MET A 51 8.42 -18.25 -5.80
CA MET A 51 7.45 -19.34 -5.80
C MET A 51 7.75 -20.35 -4.69
N ASP A 52 9.01 -20.82 -4.57
CA ASP A 52 9.39 -21.74 -3.50
C ASP A 52 9.08 -21.18 -2.10
N VAL A 53 9.43 -19.91 -1.87
CA VAL A 53 9.20 -19.25 -0.59
C VAL A 53 7.70 -19.03 -0.34
N TRP A 54 6.96 -18.68 -1.38
CA TRP A 54 5.51 -18.49 -1.33
C TRP A 54 4.80 -19.76 -0.91
N GLU A 55 5.07 -20.86 -1.57
CA GLU A 55 4.46 -22.16 -1.26
C GLU A 55 4.77 -22.59 0.18
N ALA A 56 6.01 -22.37 0.61
CA ALA A 56 6.45 -22.80 1.94
C ALA A 56 5.93 -21.92 3.09
N LYS A 57 5.73 -20.61 2.86
CA LYS A 57 5.55 -19.64 3.96
C LYS A 57 4.33 -18.73 3.82
N CYS A 58 3.68 -18.68 2.64
CA CYS A 58 2.64 -17.70 2.35
C CYS A 58 1.31 -18.33 1.92
N ALA A 59 1.39 -19.40 1.11
CA ALA A 59 0.23 -20.00 0.45
C ALA A 59 -0.83 -20.54 1.42
N SER A 60 -0.43 -20.99 2.61
CA SER A 60 -1.38 -21.48 3.62
C SER A 60 -2.42 -20.43 4.06
N CYS A 61 -2.08 -19.14 3.95
CA CYS A 61 -2.98 -18.04 4.29
C CYS A 61 -3.48 -17.30 3.04
N HIS A 62 -2.63 -17.19 1.99
CA HIS A 62 -2.91 -16.36 0.83
C HIS A 62 -3.31 -17.13 -0.43
N GLY A 63 -3.44 -18.46 -0.34
CA GLY A 63 -3.70 -19.30 -1.50
C GLY A 63 -2.47 -19.51 -2.38
N ILE A 64 -2.49 -20.54 -3.22
CA ILE A 64 -1.34 -20.88 -4.08
C ILE A 64 -1.11 -19.79 -5.13
N PHE A 65 -2.17 -19.19 -5.64
CA PHE A 65 -2.12 -18.15 -6.67
C PHE A 65 -2.43 -16.74 -6.12
N GLY A 66 -2.34 -16.53 -4.80
CA GLY A 66 -2.62 -15.24 -4.18
C GLY A 66 -4.11 -14.87 -4.17
N GLU A 67 -4.97 -15.86 -4.41
CA GLU A 67 -6.44 -15.74 -4.38
C GLU A 67 -6.98 -15.61 -2.97
N SER A 68 -6.15 -15.91 -1.97
CA SER A 68 -6.46 -15.90 -0.55
C SER A 68 -7.35 -17.06 -0.10
N ASN A 69 -7.86 -16.95 1.11
CA ASN A 69 -8.80 -17.87 1.73
C ASN A 69 -9.98 -17.09 2.32
N GLU A 70 -10.79 -17.74 3.15
CA GLU A 70 -11.97 -17.13 3.78
C GLU A 70 -11.66 -15.94 4.70
N VAL A 71 -10.41 -15.78 5.16
CA VAL A 71 -10.04 -14.78 6.16
C VAL A 71 -9.39 -13.54 5.55
N PHE A 72 -8.53 -13.73 4.54
CA PHE A 72 -7.73 -12.66 3.97
C PHE A 72 -8.22 -12.23 2.59
N SER A 73 -8.15 -10.94 2.30
CA SER A 73 -8.43 -10.45 0.95
C SER A 73 -7.40 -10.95 -0.06
N PRO A 74 -7.80 -11.21 -1.31
CA PRO A 74 -6.89 -11.62 -2.37
C PRO A 74 -5.74 -10.63 -2.56
N ILE A 75 -4.56 -11.14 -2.85
CA ILE A 75 -3.38 -10.32 -3.16
C ILE A 75 -3.37 -9.94 -4.64
N VAL A 76 -3.68 -10.87 -5.52
CA VAL A 76 -3.68 -10.70 -6.97
C VAL A 76 -5.08 -10.85 -7.57
N GLY A 77 -5.24 -10.41 -8.81
CA GLY A 77 -6.49 -10.40 -9.55
C GLY A 77 -7.05 -8.98 -9.72
N GLY A 78 -7.96 -8.82 -10.67
CA GLY A 78 -8.65 -7.56 -10.95
C GLY A 78 -7.83 -6.49 -11.66
N THR A 79 -6.57 -6.75 -11.97
CA THR A 79 -5.69 -5.87 -12.76
C THR A 79 -5.55 -6.36 -14.19
N THR A 80 -5.28 -5.45 -15.11
CA THR A 80 -5.15 -5.73 -16.54
C THR A 80 -3.88 -5.13 -17.11
N GLN A 81 -3.49 -5.53 -18.34
CA GLN A 81 -2.37 -4.92 -19.05
C GLN A 81 -2.61 -3.44 -19.38
N ASP A 82 -3.86 -3.03 -19.54
CA ASP A 82 -4.18 -1.61 -19.76
C ASP A 82 -4.02 -0.80 -18.46
N ASP A 83 -4.31 -1.39 -17.30
CA ASP A 83 -4.02 -0.76 -16.01
C ASP A 83 -2.51 -0.55 -15.83
N ILE A 84 -1.68 -1.52 -16.26
CA ILE A 84 -0.22 -1.38 -16.26
C ILE A 84 0.22 -0.22 -17.17
N LYS A 85 -0.36 -0.07 -18.35
CA LYS A 85 -0.05 1.04 -19.26
C LYS A 85 -0.45 2.38 -18.67
N THR A 86 -1.66 2.50 -18.14
CA THR A 86 -2.22 3.76 -17.63
C THR A 86 -1.73 4.10 -16.22
N GLY A 87 -1.37 3.10 -15.44
CA GLY A 87 -1.05 3.23 -14.01
C GLY A 87 -2.25 3.49 -13.13
N ARG A 88 -3.47 3.19 -13.62
CA ARG A 88 -4.73 3.31 -12.90
C ARG A 88 -5.59 2.09 -13.12
N VAL A 89 -6.03 1.49 -12.04
CA VAL A 89 -6.88 0.29 -12.08
C VAL A 89 -8.33 0.70 -12.30
N ALA A 90 -8.85 0.40 -13.48
CA ALA A 90 -10.21 0.78 -13.88
C ALA A 90 -11.27 0.15 -12.97
N ARG A 91 -11.09 -1.12 -12.60
CA ARG A 91 -12.04 -1.89 -11.77
C ARG A 91 -12.06 -1.48 -10.29
N LEU A 92 -11.12 -0.64 -9.84
CA LEU A 92 -11.08 -0.21 -8.43
C LEU A 92 -12.36 0.52 -8.01
N ASN A 93 -13.00 1.22 -8.93
CA ASN A 93 -14.24 1.96 -8.70
C ASN A 93 -15.46 1.25 -9.30
N ASP A 94 -15.32 0.03 -9.81
CA ASP A 94 -16.43 -0.74 -10.36
C ASP A 94 -17.20 -1.43 -9.21
N PRO A 95 -18.46 -1.06 -8.95
CA PRO A 95 -19.24 -1.65 -7.88
C PRO A 95 -19.65 -3.10 -8.16
N SER A 96 -19.60 -3.53 -9.42
CA SER A 96 -19.90 -4.92 -9.80
C SER A 96 -18.72 -5.88 -9.58
N PHE A 97 -17.50 -5.36 -9.40
CA PHE A 97 -16.35 -6.20 -9.15
C PHE A 97 -16.28 -6.59 -7.66
N PRO A 98 -16.36 -7.88 -7.33
CA PRO A 98 -16.61 -8.32 -5.96
C PRO A 98 -15.44 -8.06 -5.01
N GLY A 99 -14.20 -8.05 -5.49
CA GLY A 99 -13.01 -7.95 -4.66
C GLY A 99 -12.18 -6.70 -4.91
N ARG A 100 -11.43 -6.30 -3.90
CA ARG A 100 -10.41 -5.25 -4.00
C ARG A 100 -9.08 -5.86 -3.57
N THR A 101 -8.35 -6.41 -4.52
CA THR A 101 -7.09 -7.09 -4.25
C THR A 101 -5.99 -6.11 -3.83
N THR A 102 -4.92 -6.63 -3.25
CA THR A 102 -3.77 -5.81 -2.86
C THR A 102 -3.16 -5.10 -4.06
N LEU A 103 -2.94 -5.81 -5.18
CA LEU A 103 -2.35 -5.20 -6.39
C LEU A 103 -3.23 -4.13 -7.02
N MET A 104 -4.55 -4.24 -6.92
CA MET A 104 -5.45 -3.17 -7.39
C MET A 104 -5.26 -1.87 -6.62
N LYS A 105 -4.91 -1.94 -5.34
CA LYS A 105 -4.76 -0.80 -4.43
C LYS A 105 -3.33 -0.29 -4.33
N LEU A 106 -2.35 -1.11 -4.68
CA LEU A 106 -0.94 -0.84 -4.47
C LEU A 106 -0.44 0.25 -5.41
N SER A 107 0.00 1.38 -4.88
CA SER A 107 0.57 2.49 -5.65
C SER A 107 2.10 2.55 -5.57
N SER A 108 2.71 1.98 -4.53
CA SER A 108 4.15 2.00 -4.33
C SER A 108 4.70 0.60 -4.06
N LEU A 109 5.70 0.21 -4.87
CA LEU A 109 6.39 -1.06 -4.71
C LEU A 109 7.19 -1.13 -3.41
N SER A 110 7.72 0.01 -2.95
CA SER A 110 8.40 0.10 -1.66
C SER A 110 7.49 -0.33 -0.50
N THR A 111 6.21 0.03 -0.55
CA THR A 111 5.23 -0.36 0.47
C THR A 111 5.02 -1.88 0.51
N LEU A 112 4.95 -2.54 -0.65
CA LEU A 112 4.82 -4.00 -0.70
C LEU A 112 6.05 -4.68 -0.11
N TRP A 113 7.24 -4.27 -0.58
CA TRP A 113 8.50 -4.83 -0.11
C TRP A 113 8.68 -4.65 1.39
N ASP A 114 8.47 -3.43 1.88
CA ASP A 114 8.63 -3.07 3.28
C ASP A 114 7.64 -3.80 4.19
N TYR A 115 6.38 -3.93 3.75
CA TYR A 115 5.37 -4.67 4.50
C TYR A 115 5.71 -6.16 4.62
N ILE A 116 6.15 -6.80 3.54
CA ILE A 116 6.61 -8.19 3.57
C ILE A 116 7.80 -8.33 4.53
N ASN A 117 8.78 -7.45 4.42
CA ASN A 117 9.98 -7.48 5.25
C ASN A 117 9.68 -7.31 6.75
N ARG A 118 8.69 -6.48 7.10
CA ARG A 118 8.38 -6.17 8.50
C ARG A 118 7.39 -7.12 9.14
N ALA A 119 6.37 -7.53 8.39
CA ALA A 119 5.16 -8.09 8.96
C ALA A 119 4.87 -9.52 8.51
N MET A 120 5.50 -10.00 7.43
CA MET A 120 5.22 -11.32 6.84
C MET A 120 6.40 -12.28 6.99
N PRO A 121 6.12 -13.57 7.19
CA PRO A 121 4.85 -14.22 7.51
C PRO A 121 4.28 -13.74 8.86
N TRP A 122 2.97 -13.54 8.95
CA TRP A 122 2.34 -12.96 10.14
C TRP A 122 2.63 -13.74 11.43
N THR A 123 2.76 -15.05 11.35
CA THR A 123 3.12 -15.90 12.47
C THR A 123 4.60 -15.81 12.87
N GLN A 124 5.46 -15.32 11.99
CA GLN A 124 6.91 -15.19 12.19
C GLN A 124 7.45 -13.91 11.51
N PRO A 125 7.07 -12.72 11.97
CA PRO A 125 7.53 -11.46 11.38
C PRO A 125 9.06 -11.38 11.36
N LYS A 126 9.62 -10.79 10.30
CA LYS A 126 11.08 -10.62 10.11
C LYS A 126 11.88 -11.92 10.03
N SER A 127 11.25 -13.05 9.72
CA SER A 127 11.96 -14.33 9.54
C SER A 127 12.49 -14.54 8.11
N LEU A 128 12.11 -13.69 7.16
CA LEU A 128 12.59 -13.77 5.78
C LEU A 128 13.95 -13.07 5.65
N SER A 129 14.84 -13.66 4.85
CA SER A 129 16.04 -12.96 4.41
C SER A 129 15.69 -11.85 3.40
N THR A 130 16.61 -10.91 3.21
CA THR A 130 16.45 -9.85 2.22
C THR A 130 16.16 -10.40 0.82
N GLU A 131 16.88 -11.46 0.42
CA GLU A 131 16.68 -12.13 -0.87
C GLU A 131 15.33 -12.82 -0.98
N GLU A 132 14.83 -13.42 0.11
CA GLU A 132 13.50 -14.01 0.15
C GLU A 132 12.42 -12.94 0.00
N VAL A 133 12.59 -11.76 0.62
CA VAL A 133 11.64 -10.63 0.46
C VAL A 133 11.61 -10.15 -0.98
N TYR A 134 12.77 -9.98 -1.64
CA TYR A 134 12.83 -9.65 -3.07
C TYR A 134 12.17 -10.72 -3.92
N ALA A 135 12.44 -11.98 -3.65
CA ALA A 135 11.91 -13.11 -4.40
C ALA A 135 10.38 -13.19 -4.30
N VAL A 136 9.82 -13.12 -3.09
CA VAL A 136 8.36 -13.14 -2.88
C VAL A 136 7.71 -11.92 -3.52
N THR A 137 8.33 -10.75 -3.40
CA THR A 137 7.84 -9.53 -4.09
C THR A 137 7.81 -9.73 -5.60
N ALA A 138 8.87 -10.29 -6.19
CA ALA A 138 8.93 -10.62 -7.62
C ALA A 138 7.83 -11.60 -8.02
N TYR A 139 7.58 -12.63 -7.21
CA TYR A 139 6.56 -13.63 -7.49
C TYR A 139 5.13 -13.05 -7.43
N ILE A 140 4.83 -12.20 -6.45
CA ILE A 140 3.55 -11.49 -6.39
C ILE A 140 3.33 -10.63 -7.64
N LEU A 141 4.36 -9.91 -8.09
CA LEU A 141 4.29 -9.10 -9.32
C LEU A 141 4.11 -9.97 -10.56
N ASN A 142 4.72 -11.14 -10.59
CA ASN A 142 4.57 -12.12 -11.66
C ASN A 142 3.15 -12.69 -11.71
N MET A 143 2.62 -13.16 -10.59
CA MET A 143 1.22 -13.60 -10.49
C MET A 143 0.23 -12.51 -10.95
N GLY A 144 0.56 -11.24 -10.71
CA GLY A 144 -0.20 -10.09 -11.18
C GLY A 144 0.04 -9.70 -12.65
N GLY A 145 0.87 -10.42 -13.39
CA GLY A 145 1.19 -10.16 -14.80
C GLY A 145 2.04 -8.91 -15.03
N VAL A 146 2.73 -8.40 -13.99
CA VAL A 146 3.56 -7.18 -14.05
C VAL A 146 4.96 -7.49 -14.58
N VAL A 147 5.52 -8.63 -14.20
CA VAL A 147 6.85 -9.09 -14.64
C VAL A 147 6.81 -10.53 -15.17
N PRO A 148 7.70 -10.93 -16.09
CA PRO A 148 7.73 -12.29 -16.62
C PRO A 148 8.34 -13.30 -15.64
N ASP A 149 8.14 -14.61 -15.91
CA ASP A 149 8.62 -15.70 -15.06
C ASP A 149 10.13 -15.73 -14.87
N SER A 150 10.89 -15.27 -15.87
CA SER A 150 12.36 -15.22 -15.81
C SER A 150 12.91 -14.00 -15.07
N PHE A 151 12.03 -13.18 -14.47
CA PHE A 151 12.44 -11.91 -13.87
C PHE A 151 13.17 -12.11 -12.53
N THR A 152 14.13 -11.22 -12.27
CA THR A 152 14.79 -11.07 -10.98
C THR A 152 14.63 -9.63 -10.51
N LEU A 153 13.98 -9.43 -9.38
CA LEU A 153 13.84 -8.15 -8.72
C LEU A 153 15.07 -7.87 -7.85
N SER A 154 15.55 -6.64 -7.86
CA SER A 154 16.71 -6.22 -7.07
C SER A 154 16.61 -4.76 -6.65
N ASP A 155 17.47 -4.34 -5.71
CA ASP A 155 17.63 -2.93 -5.33
C ASP A 155 17.96 -2.02 -6.53
N GLN A 156 18.57 -2.58 -7.58
CA GLN A 156 18.98 -1.83 -8.77
C GLN A 156 17.84 -1.57 -9.77
N ASN A 157 16.78 -2.40 -9.76
CA ASN A 157 15.69 -2.28 -10.75
C ASN A 157 14.32 -1.96 -10.13
N MET A 158 14.21 -1.80 -8.81
CA MET A 158 12.96 -1.45 -8.13
C MET A 158 12.28 -0.22 -8.73
N ALA A 159 13.05 0.82 -9.04
CA ALA A 159 12.53 2.07 -9.60
C ALA A 159 11.92 1.88 -11.00
N GLU A 160 12.48 0.99 -11.81
CA GLU A 160 11.93 0.67 -13.13
C GLU A 160 10.66 -0.18 -13.00
N VAL A 161 10.66 -1.15 -12.10
CA VAL A 161 9.47 -1.98 -11.83
C VAL A 161 8.33 -1.16 -11.22
N GLN A 162 8.63 -0.15 -10.41
CA GLN A 162 7.63 0.82 -9.92
C GLN A 162 6.81 1.43 -11.06
N LYS A 163 7.42 1.69 -12.21
CA LYS A 163 6.75 2.27 -13.39
C LYS A 163 5.76 1.30 -14.04
N LEU A 164 5.82 0.02 -13.70
CA LEU A 164 4.94 -1.02 -14.22
C LEU A 164 3.76 -1.33 -13.28
N LEU A 165 3.72 -0.78 -12.06
CA LEU A 165 2.61 -1.06 -11.16
C LEU A 165 1.27 -0.61 -11.75
N PRO A 166 0.25 -1.47 -11.71
CA PRO A 166 -1.06 -1.18 -12.30
C PRO A 166 -1.75 0.06 -11.70
N ASN A 167 -1.48 0.36 -10.42
CA ASN A 167 -2.10 1.49 -9.72
C ASN A 167 -1.09 2.55 -9.26
N ARG A 168 0.06 2.67 -9.92
CA ARG A 168 1.10 3.65 -9.54
C ARG A 168 0.62 5.10 -9.48
N ASN A 169 -0.39 5.45 -10.26
CA ASN A 169 -1.02 6.77 -10.31
C ASN A 169 -2.31 6.83 -9.46
N GLY A 170 -2.58 5.81 -8.65
CA GLY A 170 -3.80 5.71 -7.85
C GLY A 170 -3.81 6.56 -6.60
N MET A 171 -2.65 6.98 -6.10
CA MET A 171 -2.60 7.92 -4.98
C MET A 171 -3.02 9.32 -5.42
N SER A 172 -3.81 9.96 -4.58
CA SER A 172 -4.22 11.34 -4.78
C SER A 172 -3.99 12.12 -3.49
N THR A 173 -3.49 13.34 -3.61
CA THR A 173 -3.49 14.32 -2.51
C THR A 173 -4.84 15.02 -2.38
N GLU A 174 -5.76 14.77 -3.32
CA GLU A 174 -7.11 15.30 -3.32
C GLU A 174 -8.05 14.37 -2.55
N HIS A 175 -8.01 14.42 -1.26
CA HIS A 175 -8.70 13.50 -0.34
C HIS A 175 -10.04 14.00 0.20
N ALA A 176 -10.66 14.99 -0.41
CA ALA A 176 -11.93 15.61 -0.02
C ALA A 176 -11.97 16.28 1.38
N LEU A 177 -10.92 16.16 2.18
CA LEU A 177 -10.81 16.83 3.48
C LEU A 177 -10.44 18.31 3.33
N TRP A 178 -9.79 18.66 2.23
CA TRP A 178 -9.45 20.02 1.85
C TRP A 178 -10.01 20.37 0.49
N PRO A 179 -10.25 21.64 0.18
CA PRO A 179 -10.63 22.06 -1.16
C PRO A 179 -9.56 21.64 -2.17
N GLY A 180 -9.94 20.93 -3.21
CA GLY A 180 -9.08 20.52 -4.32
C GLY A 180 -9.80 20.70 -5.64
N ALA A 181 -9.04 20.80 -6.74
CA ALA A 181 -9.59 21.06 -8.06
C ALA A 181 -10.57 19.99 -8.53
N SER A 182 -10.30 18.72 -8.21
CA SER A 182 -11.12 17.56 -8.60
C SER A 182 -12.29 17.30 -7.65
N LEU A 183 -12.25 17.80 -6.42
CA LEU A 183 -13.22 17.51 -5.38
C LEU A 183 -14.24 18.61 -5.16
N GLY A 184 -14.21 19.61 -6.01
CA GLY A 184 -15.13 20.74 -5.99
C GLY A 184 -14.76 21.79 -4.92
N LYS A 185 -15.65 22.78 -4.78
CA LYS A 185 -15.42 23.96 -3.92
C LYS A 185 -15.80 23.72 -2.46
N ARG A 186 -15.64 22.51 -1.93
CA ARG A 186 -15.94 22.24 -0.52
C ARG A 186 -14.95 22.99 0.35
N LYS A 187 -15.47 23.72 1.33
CA LYS A 187 -14.65 24.34 2.35
C LYS A 187 -14.15 23.26 3.32
N PRO A 188 -12.92 23.41 3.88
CA PRO A 188 -12.47 22.54 4.97
C PRO A 188 -13.46 22.57 6.13
N ASP A 189 -13.60 21.47 6.84
CA ASP A 189 -14.47 21.31 8.00
C ASP A 189 -13.96 22.00 9.28
N VAL A 190 -13.00 22.91 9.12
CA VAL A 190 -12.40 23.67 10.23
C VAL A 190 -13.33 24.70 10.84
N GLN A 191 -14.47 24.98 10.21
CA GLN A 191 -15.47 25.91 10.70
C GLN A 191 -16.76 25.22 11.15
N ALA A 192 -16.74 23.89 11.26
CA ALA A 192 -17.88 23.15 11.77
C ALA A 192 -18.17 23.60 13.22
N VAL A 193 -19.42 23.92 13.49
CA VAL A 193 -19.87 24.18 14.85
C VAL A 193 -20.04 22.85 15.55
N ALA A 194 -19.37 22.69 16.69
CA ALA A 194 -19.51 21.48 17.48
C ALA A 194 -20.99 21.32 17.90
N CYS A 195 -21.59 20.22 17.46
CA CYS A 195 -22.92 19.85 17.88
C CYS A 195 -22.85 18.73 18.91
N MET A 196 -23.36 18.98 20.10
CA MET A 196 -23.28 18.02 21.23
C MET A 196 -24.61 17.34 21.55
N LYS A 197 -25.70 17.77 20.93
CA LYS A 197 -27.03 17.20 21.16
C LYS A 197 -27.91 17.38 19.93
N ASP A 198 -28.65 16.33 19.58
CA ASP A 198 -29.63 16.33 18.49
C ASP A 198 -29.10 16.87 17.15
N CYS A 199 -27.86 16.52 16.84
CA CYS A 199 -27.12 17.04 15.70
C CYS A 199 -27.68 16.58 14.36
N VAL A 200 -28.36 15.47 14.34
CA VAL A 200 -29.04 14.90 13.17
C VAL A 200 -30.46 14.54 13.56
N GLN A 201 -31.45 15.18 12.98
CA GLN A 201 -32.86 14.92 13.27
C GLN A 201 -33.32 13.56 12.72
N GLU A 202 -32.74 13.13 11.61
CA GLU A 202 -33.04 11.85 10.98
C GLU A 202 -31.75 11.25 10.42
N VAL A 203 -31.46 10.01 10.82
CA VAL A 203 -30.34 9.25 10.26
C VAL A 203 -30.83 8.55 8.99
N LYS A 204 -30.27 8.94 7.84
CA LYS A 204 -30.52 8.26 6.56
C LYS A 204 -29.38 7.33 6.24
N LEU A 205 -29.69 6.08 5.98
CA LEU A 205 -28.74 5.13 5.43
C LEU A 205 -28.41 5.53 4.00
N ALA A 206 -27.21 6.10 3.77
CA ALA A 206 -26.80 6.58 2.46
C ALA A 206 -26.24 5.48 1.57
N SER A 207 -25.59 4.49 2.18
CA SER A 207 -25.06 3.30 1.51
C SER A 207 -24.88 2.16 2.51
N PHE A 208 -24.78 0.96 2.00
CA PHE A 208 -24.42 -0.23 2.81
C PHE A 208 -23.47 -1.10 2.00
N LEU A 209 -22.71 -1.93 2.71
CA LEU A 209 -21.86 -2.90 2.06
C LEU A 209 -22.73 -3.89 1.26
N PRO A 210 -22.34 -4.26 0.04
CA PRO A 210 -22.96 -5.34 -0.70
C PRO A 210 -22.99 -6.62 0.12
N ASP A 211 -23.93 -7.52 -0.17
CA ASP A 211 -24.11 -8.75 0.62
C ASP A 211 -22.82 -9.59 0.67
N PHE A 212 -22.10 -9.69 -0.44
CA PHE A 212 -20.81 -10.39 -0.51
C PHE A 212 -19.69 -9.78 0.37
N ALA A 213 -19.83 -8.55 0.82
CA ALA A 213 -18.84 -7.85 1.64
C ALA A 213 -19.27 -7.72 3.11
N ARG A 214 -20.41 -8.32 3.47
CA ARG A 214 -20.99 -8.15 4.82
C ARG A 214 -20.48 -9.16 5.81
N ASP A 215 -20.11 -10.35 5.39
CA ASP A 215 -19.52 -11.29 6.31
C ASP A 215 -18.01 -11.03 6.48
N ALA A 216 -17.52 -11.27 7.68
CA ALA A 216 -16.11 -11.06 8.01
C ALA A 216 -15.18 -11.98 7.22
N HIS A 217 -15.73 -12.96 6.54
CA HIS A 217 -15.00 -13.99 5.80
C HIS A 217 -15.08 -13.79 4.28
N GLY A 218 -15.76 -12.74 3.83
CA GLY A 218 -15.89 -12.42 2.41
C GLY A 218 -16.44 -13.60 1.62
N ASN A 219 -17.51 -14.23 2.11
CA ASN A 219 -18.04 -15.46 1.53
C ASN A 219 -18.42 -15.26 0.07
N LEU A 220 -17.48 -15.48 -0.80
CA LEU A 220 -17.71 -15.73 -2.22
C LEU A 220 -18.28 -17.15 -2.44
N ALA A 221 -18.31 -17.98 -1.40
CA ALA A 221 -18.73 -19.37 -1.48
C ALA A 221 -20.25 -19.57 -1.52
N GLU A 222 -21.05 -18.59 -1.16
CA GLU A 222 -22.52 -18.66 -1.21
C GLU A 222 -23.13 -18.06 -2.47
N GLN A 223 -22.33 -17.76 -3.49
CA GLN A 223 -22.82 -17.33 -4.79
C GLN A 223 -22.95 -18.51 -5.77
N ASN A 224 -23.44 -19.67 -5.31
CA ASN A 224 -23.86 -20.76 -6.17
C ASN A 224 -25.38 -20.76 -6.35
#